data_f876449348b12e658588b35449721358
#
_entry.id   f876449348b12e658588b35449721358
#
_cell.length_a   1.000
_cell.length_b   1.000
_cell.length_c   1.000
_cell.angle_alpha   90.00
_cell.angle_beta   90.00
_cell.angle_gamma   90.00
#
_symmetry.space_group_name_H-M   'P 1'
#
loop_
_entity.id
_entity.type
_entity.pdbx_description
1 polymer ?
#
loop_
_entity_poly.entity_id
_entity_poly.type
_entity_poly.pdbx_seq_one_letter_code
_entity_poly.pdbx_strand_id
1 'polypeptide(L)'
;MKVNINNVIVSINKDQDREIYKELANNGIVKENILDLKYLKKSIDSRNKRDIKFIYTLEITLKKEINLEKFKKLSLAKEDEYEKRIALYPKREIAVVGTGPAGLFAAFRLAELGYIPVVFERGEEVDKRNVTTNNFIKTGILNPNSNIQFGEGGAGTYSDGKLNTRIRSEYIEKVFKELIACGAQEEIFWNYKPHIGTDVLRVVVKNLREKIKTTGGRFYFNSLVEDIEIKNNEIKALKILEVDSQKRYTYEVDKVIFAIGHSSRDTYRMLHSKGVLMENKPFAIGVRIEHLRKDIDEMQYGSAVSNPLLEAATYNMAYNNKKETRGTFSFCMCPGGEIVNASSEIGASLVNGMSYSTRNGKFSNSAIVVGVSEKDYGSQIFSGMYLQEELEKKNYEIVGKYGAIYQNLLDFMGNKKTKFEIESSYKMELHSYDINNFFPDYIKRNLRAAFENWSKNNLFVSNRVNLIGPETRTSAPVKILRDISGQSLSIKGLYPIGEGAGYAGGIMSAAVDGIKIVDLAFSKKIS
;
A
#
# COMPACT_ATOMS: atom_id res chain seq x y z
N MET A 1 -11.27 -1.37 -36.31
CA MET A 1 -9.87 -1.76 -35.99
C MET A 1 -9.42 -1.04 -34.73
N LYS A 2 -8.75 -1.73 -33.79
CA LYS A 2 -8.15 -1.10 -32.61
C LYS A 2 -6.63 -1.12 -32.73
N VAL A 3 -5.98 0.01 -32.48
CA VAL A 3 -4.54 0.17 -32.61
C VAL A 3 -3.96 0.90 -31.41
N ASN A 4 -2.75 0.50 -31.01
CA ASN A 4 -1.98 1.21 -30.01
C ASN A 4 -0.92 2.08 -30.68
N ILE A 5 -0.76 3.32 -30.18
CA ILE A 5 0.38 4.17 -30.51
C ILE A 5 1.24 4.40 -29.28
N ASN A 6 2.53 4.17 -29.41
CA ASN A 6 3.51 4.31 -28.34
C ASN A 6 4.38 5.56 -28.53
N ASN A 7 4.89 6.10 -27.40
CA ASN A 7 5.85 7.20 -27.39
C ASN A 7 5.31 8.48 -28.08
N VAL A 8 4.07 8.85 -27.80
CA VAL A 8 3.53 10.17 -28.16
C VAL A 8 4.08 11.19 -27.16
N ILE A 9 5.00 12.04 -27.62
CA ILE A 9 5.76 12.96 -26.75
C ILE A 9 5.22 14.36 -26.91
N VAL A 10 4.78 14.97 -25.79
CA VAL A 10 4.20 16.32 -25.77
C VAL A 10 4.88 17.15 -24.68
N SER A 11 5.36 18.36 -25.03
CA SER A 11 5.88 19.30 -24.04
C SER A 11 4.77 19.82 -23.12
N ILE A 12 5.04 19.97 -21.82
CA ILE A 12 4.09 20.53 -20.86
C ILE A 12 3.68 21.98 -21.17
N ASN A 13 4.45 22.68 -22.00
CA ASN A 13 4.20 24.07 -22.41
C ASN A 13 3.30 24.19 -23.64
N LYS A 14 2.79 23.06 -24.15
CA LYS A 14 1.92 23.01 -25.33
C LYS A 14 0.55 22.48 -24.95
N ASP A 15 -0.44 22.80 -25.77
CA ASP A 15 -1.77 22.19 -25.68
C ASP A 15 -1.66 20.68 -25.93
N GLN A 16 -2.05 19.89 -24.92
CA GLN A 16 -1.84 18.45 -24.93
C GLN A 16 -2.66 17.77 -26.01
N ASP A 17 -3.95 18.10 -26.12
CA ASP A 17 -4.86 17.47 -27.08
C ASP A 17 -4.44 17.80 -28.52
N ARG A 18 -4.15 19.06 -28.80
CA ARG A 18 -3.70 19.49 -30.12
C ARG A 18 -2.44 18.77 -30.58
N GLU A 19 -1.44 18.64 -29.70
CA GLU A 19 -0.19 17.95 -30.07
C GLU A 19 -0.37 16.44 -30.17
N ILE A 20 -1.25 15.83 -29.35
CA ILE A 20 -1.62 14.42 -29.49
C ILE A 20 -2.25 14.18 -30.87
N TYR A 21 -3.29 14.93 -31.26
CA TYR A 21 -3.93 14.76 -32.56
C TYR A 21 -3.00 15.03 -33.73
N LYS A 22 -2.06 15.97 -33.59
CA LYS A 22 -1.02 16.22 -34.60
C LYS A 22 -0.09 15.00 -34.76
N GLU A 23 0.31 14.40 -33.65
CA GLU A 23 1.16 13.20 -33.68
C GLU A 23 0.39 11.99 -34.25
N LEU A 24 -0.90 11.86 -33.98
CA LEU A 24 -1.76 10.85 -34.58
C LEU A 24 -1.84 11.04 -36.11
N ALA A 25 -2.01 12.26 -36.58
CA ALA A 25 -2.04 12.58 -38.00
C ALA A 25 -0.72 12.26 -38.71
N ASN A 26 0.43 12.56 -38.07
CA ASN A 26 1.77 12.17 -38.55
C ASN A 26 1.97 10.65 -38.70
N ASN A 27 1.16 9.87 -37.95
CA ASN A 27 1.16 8.40 -38.02
C ASN A 27 -0.08 7.86 -38.80
N GLY A 28 -0.68 8.66 -39.68
CA GLY A 28 -1.74 8.24 -40.60
C GLY A 28 -3.13 8.12 -39.97
N ILE A 29 -3.30 8.58 -38.73
CA ILE A 29 -4.60 8.56 -38.04
C ILE A 29 -5.19 9.97 -38.03
N VAL A 30 -6.11 10.23 -38.94
CA VAL A 30 -6.86 11.51 -39.01
C VAL A 30 -8.02 11.51 -38.02
N LYS A 31 -8.33 12.68 -37.47
CA LYS A 31 -9.33 12.84 -36.41
C LYS A 31 -10.70 12.26 -36.78
N GLU A 32 -11.12 12.41 -38.05
CA GLU A 32 -12.38 11.93 -38.57
C GLU A 32 -12.49 10.40 -38.59
N ASN A 33 -11.35 9.70 -38.58
CA ASN A 33 -11.30 8.23 -38.56
C ASN A 33 -11.32 7.67 -37.13
N ILE A 34 -11.26 8.52 -36.09
CA ILE A 34 -11.25 8.09 -34.69
C ILE A 34 -12.70 7.92 -34.22
N LEU A 35 -13.02 6.74 -33.68
CA LEU A 35 -14.27 6.46 -32.94
C LEU A 35 -14.10 6.68 -31.44
N ASP A 36 -12.97 6.21 -30.90
CA ASP A 36 -12.67 6.27 -29.47
C ASP A 36 -11.15 6.39 -29.27
N LEU A 37 -10.72 7.12 -28.23
CA LEU A 37 -9.34 7.31 -27.85
C LEU A 37 -9.21 7.10 -26.35
N LYS A 38 -8.38 6.11 -25.96
CA LYS A 38 -8.09 5.78 -24.55
C LYS A 38 -6.64 6.00 -24.23
N TYR A 39 -6.39 6.57 -23.08
CA TYR A 39 -5.05 6.62 -22.49
C TYR A 39 -4.73 5.26 -21.86
N LEU A 40 -3.61 4.64 -22.28
CA LEU A 40 -3.09 3.41 -21.67
C LEU A 40 -1.95 3.71 -20.71
N LYS A 41 -1.19 4.79 -20.99
CA LYS A 41 -0.10 5.21 -20.14
C LYS A 41 0.21 6.70 -20.33
N LYS A 42 0.43 7.40 -19.21
CA LYS A 42 1.00 8.75 -19.16
C LYS A 42 2.19 8.73 -18.23
N SER A 43 3.36 9.15 -18.70
CA SER A 43 4.56 9.30 -17.89
C SER A 43 5.19 10.68 -18.13
N ILE A 44 6.03 11.12 -17.17
CA ILE A 44 6.74 12.39 -17.25
C ILE A 44 8.22 12.16 -17.50
N ASP A 45 8.80 12.93 -18.41
CA ASP A 45 10.24 13.05 -18.60
C ASP A 45 10.69 14.46 -18.18
N SER A 46 11.26 14.57 -16.98
CA SER A 46 11.77 15.80 -16.39
C SER A 46 13.30 15.82 -16.29
N ARG A 47 14.01 14.96 -17.03
CA ARG A 47 15.47 14.95 -17.07
C ARG A 47 16.05 16.28 -17.59
N ASN A 48 15.37 16.87 -18.56
CA ASN A 48 15.62 18.24 -18.99
C ASN A 48 14.58 19.18 -18.37
N LYS A 49 14.96 19.87 -17.29
CA LYS A 49 14.07 20.79 -16.54
C LYS A 49 13.60 22.02 -17.36
N ARG A 50 14.26 22.33 -18.49
CA ARG A 50 13.87 23.42 -19.40
C ARG A 50 12.83 22.99 -20.42
N ASP A 51 12.67 21.67 -20.64
CA ASP A 51 11.74 21.09 -21.62
C ASP A 51 11.20 19.76 -21.07
N ILE A 52 10.34 19.86 -20.07
CA ILE A 52 9.65 18.74 -19.47
C ILE A 52 8.56 18.27 -20.43
N LYS A 53 8.41 16.95 -20.55
CA LYS A 53 7.49 16.32 -21.51
C LYS A 53 6.64 15.25 -20.85
N PHE A 54 5.41 15.11 -21.30
CA PHE A 54 4.63 13.92 -21.11
C PHE A 54 4.88 12.94 -22.26
N ILE A 55 4.86 11.66 -21.93
CA ILE A 55 4.98 10.56 -22.88
C ILE A 55 3.76 9.69 -22.72
N TYR A 56 2.95 9.60 -23.78
CA TYR A 56 1.70 8.84 -23.78
C TYR A 56 1.84 7.53 -24.56
N THR A 57 1.10 6.53 -24.14
CA THR A 57 0.68 5.38 -24.94
C THR A 57 -0.84 5.44 -25.02
N LEU A 58 -1.38 5.36 -26.22
CA LEU A 58 -2.81 5.50 -26.49
C LEU A 58 -3.34 4.27 -27.24
N GLU A 59 -4.57 3.87 -26.93
CA GLU A 59 -5.36 2.94 -27.74
C GLU A 59 -6.42 3.73 -28.52
N ILE A 60 -6.54 3.44 -29.81
CA ILE A 60 -7.43 4.18 -30.68
C ILE A 60 -8.31 3.18 -31.42
N THR A 61 -9.64 3.38 -31.33
CA THR A 61 -10.61 2.65 -32.12
C THR A 61 -10.90 3.43 -33.40
N LEU A 62 -10.63 2.81 -34.54
CA LEU A 62 -10.76 3.42 -35.87
C LEU A 62 -12.04 2.99 -36.55
N LYS A 63 -12.66 3.93 -37.31
CA LYS A 63 -13.80 3.69 -38.22
C LYS A 63 -13.38 2.83 -39.41
N LYS A 64 -12.22 3.14 -39.99
CA LYS A 64 -11.65 2.45 -41.17
C LYS A 64 -10.27 1.92 -40.83
N GLU A 65 -9.92 0.78 -41.38
CA GLU A 65 -8.61 0.18 -41.24
C GLU A 65 -7.52 1.04 -41.89
N ILE A 66 -6.32 0.94 -41.32
CA ILE A 66 -5.10 1.59 -41.82
C ILE A 66 -4.01 0.55 -42.00
N ASN A 67 -3.07 0.80 -42.91
CA ASN A 67 -1.89 -0.07 -43.08
C ASN A 67 -0.85 0.23 -42.00
N LEU A 68 -0.74 -0.66 -41.03
CA LEU A 68 0.17 -0.53 -39.88
C LEU A 68 1.66 -0.64 -40.24
N GLU A 69 1.99 -1.36 -41.30
CA GLU A 69 3.40 -1.57 -41.70
C GLU A 69 4.13 -0.27 -42.05
N LYS A 70 3.35 0.75 -42.45
CA LYS A 70 3.88 2.08 -42.78
C LYS A 70 4.30 2.91 -41.57
N PHE A 71 3.90 2.52 -40.34
CA PHE A 71 4.04 3.35 -39.15
C PHE A 71 4.63 2.57 -37.97
N LYS A 72 5.92 2.78 -37.72
CA LYS A 72 6.69 2.06 -36.67
C LYS A 72 6.16 2.21 -35.25
N LYS A 73 5.39 3.28 -34.96
CA LYS A 73 4.83 3.54 -33.62
C LYS A 73 3.50 2.84 -33.38
N LEU A 74 2.85 2.32 -34.43
CA LEU A 74 1.56 1.66 -34.35
C LEU A 74 1.69 0.14 -34.19
N SER A 75 0.79 -0.45 -33.44
CA SER A 75 0.59 -1.88 -33.32
C SER A 75 -0.87 -2.22 -33.14
N LEU A 76 -1.28 -3.44 -33.50
CA LEU A 76 -2.63 -3.90 -33.14
C LEU A 76 -2.80 -3.93 -31.63
N ALA A 77 -3.93 -3.45 -31.14
CA ALA A 77 -4.29 -3.63 -29.75
C ALA A 77 -4.58 -5.11 -29.48
N LYS A 78 -4.07 -5.63 -28.39
CA LYS A 78 -4.42 -6.98 -27.93
C LYS A 78 -5.75 -6.88 -27.20
N GLU A 79 -6.67 -7.78 -27.52
CA GLU A 79 -7.85 -7.98 -26.68
C GLU A 79 -7.41 -8.78 -25.44
N ASP A 80 -7.68 -8.23 -24.27
CA ASP A 80 -7.47 -8.97 -23.02
C ASP A 80 -8.63 -9.94 -22.85
N GLU A 81 -8.40 -11.20 -23.20
CA GLU A 81 -9.33 -12.29 -22.90
C GLU A 81 -9.19 -12.67 -21.42
N TYR A 82 -10.10 -12.14 -20.62
CA TYR A 82 -10.23 -12.59 -19.23
C TYR A 82 -10.84 -14.02 -19.22
N GLU A 83 -10.10 -14.97 -18.63
CA GLU A 83 -10.59 -16.34 -18.55
C GLU A 83 -11.92 -16.40 -17.79
N LYS A 84 -12.97 -16.89 -18.45
CA LYS A 84 -14.25 -17.11 -17.79
C LYS A 84 -14.13 -18.26 -16.80
N ARG A 85 -14.61 -18.04 -15.59
CA ARG A 85 -14.55 -19.00 -14.49
C ARG A 85 -15.92 -19.16 -13.84
N ILE A 86 -16.20 -20.36 -13.35
CA ILE A 86 -17.42 -20.68 -12.60
C ILE A 86 -17.07 -21.22 -11.21
N ALA A 87 -17.95 -20.98 -10.25
CA ALA A 87 -17.83 -21.52 -8.90
C ALA A 87 -17.79 -23.04 -8.89
N LEU A 88 -16.99 -23.61 -7.99
CA LEU A 88 -17.06 -25.06 -7.70
C LEU A 88 -18.36 -25.41 -6.95
N TYR A 89 -18.79 -24.55 -6.03
CA TYR A 89 -19.96 -24.75 -5.17
C TYR A 89 -20.71 -23.42 -4.97
N PRO A 90 -21.52 -22.96 -5.93
CA PRO A 90 -22.22 -21.68 -5.83
C PRO A 90 -23.19 -21.65 -4.64
N LYS A 91 -23.51 -20.43 -4.16
CA LYS A 91 -24.38 -20.15 -3.00
C LYS A 91 -23.85 -20.64 -1.64
N ARG A 92 -22.63 -21.19 -1.58
CA ARG A 92 -22.00 -21.58 -0.33
C ARG A 92 -21.44 -20.35 0.39
N GLU A 93 -21.53 -20.33 1.71
CA GLU A 93 -20.89 -19.33 2.55
C GLU A 93 -19.40 -19.59 2.65
N ILE A 94 -18.58 -18.53 2.49
CA ILE A 94 -17.14 -18.57 2.67
C ILE A 94 -16.75 -17.44 3.63
N ALA A 95 -16.13 -17.80 4.74
CA ALA A 95 -15.65 -16.84 5.71
C ALA A 95 -14.39 -16.11 5.19
N VAL A 96 -14.33 -14.80 5.40
CA VAL A 96 -13.17 -13.97 5.11
C VAL A 96 -12.83 -13.15 6.36
N VAL A 97 -11.59 -13.24 6.83
CA VAL A 97 -11.12 -12.55 8.03
C VAL A 97 -10.25 -11.35 7.63
N GLY A 98 -10.74 -10.14 7.89
CA GLY A 98 -10.12 -8.88 7.54
C GLY A 98 -10.69 -8.23 6.28
N THR A 99 -10.80 -6.89 6.32
CA THR A 99 -11.34 -6.03 5.26
C THR A 99 -10.29 -5.13 4.61
N GLY A 100 -9.01 -5.49 4.73
CA GLY A 100 -7.95 -4.86 3.93
C GLY A 100 -8.12 -5.17 2.43
N PRO A 101 -7.25 -4.64 1.54
CA PRO A 101 -7.39 -4.84 0.09
C PRO A 101 -7.48 -6.31 -0.32
N ALA A 102 -6.72 -7.20 0.33
CA ALA A 102 -6.79 -8.64 0.04
C ALA A 102 -8.15 -9.24 0.37
N GLY A 103 -8.70 -8.95 1.57
CA GLY A 103 -9.98 -9.49 2.02
C GLY A 103 -11.16 -8.92 1.24
N LEU A 104 -11.18 -7.61 0.97
CA LEU A 104 -12.24 -6.99 0.16
C LEU A 104 -12.27 -7.53 -1.27
N PHE A 105 -11.12 -7.67 -1.94
CA PHE A 105 -11.08 -8.22 -3.30
C PHE A 105 -11.29 -9.73 -3.36
N ALA A 106 -10.94 -10.48 -2.30
CA ALA A 106 -11.35 -11.88 -2.17
C ALA A 106 -12.87 -12.00 -2.01
N ALA A 107 -13.48 -11.21 -1.12
CA ALA A 107 -14.93 -11.19 -0.93
C ALA A 107 -15.66 -10.74 -2.21
N PHE A 108 -15.18 -9.72 -2.90
CA PHE A 108 -15.70 -9.28 -4.19
C PHE A 108 -15.65 -10.42 -5.22
N ARG A 109 -14.52 -11.11 -5.35
CA ARG A 109 -14.38 -12.20 -6.32
C ARG A 109 -15.25 -13.41 -5.97
N LEU A 110 -15.38 -13.76 -4.70
CA LEU A 110 -16.33 -14.80 -4.24
C LEU A 110 -17.76 -14.44 -4.65
N ALA A 111 -18.18 -13.20 -4.42
CA ALA A 111 -19.51 -12.70 -4.79
C ALA A 111 -19.76 -12.75 -6.30
N GLU A 112 -18.78 -12.35 -7.13
CA GLU A 112 -18.86 -12.48 -8.60
C GLU A 112 -19.04 -13.93 -9.06
N LEU A 113 -18.43 -14.88 -8.36
CA LEU A 113 -18.57 -16.31 -8.64
C LEU A 113 -19.88 -16.91 -8.09
N GLY A 114 -20.70 -16.13 -7.37
CA GLY A 114 -21.97 -16.58 -6.81
C GLY A 114 -21.85 -17.30 -5.45
N TYR A 115 -20.73 -17.13 -4.74
CA TYR A 115 -20.61 -17.47 -3.32
C TYR A 115 -21.21 -16.36 -2.44
N ILE A 116 -21.43 -16.68 -1.17
CA ILE A 116 -21.84 -15.72 -0.13
C ILE A 116 -20.64 -15.45 0.77
N PRO A 117 -19.86 -14.36 0.54
CA PRO A 117 -18.78 -14.01 1.45
C PRO A 117 -19.33 -13.53 2.78
N VAL A 118 -18.80 -14.08 3.88
CA VAL A 118 -19.11 -13.68 5.26
C VAL A 118 -17.84 -13.09 5.86
N VAL A 119 -17.82 -11.78 5.99
CA VAL A 119 -16.60 -11.02 6.27
C VAL A 119 -16.59 -10.57 7.72
N PHE A 120 -15.53 -10.93 8.45
CA PHE A 120 -15.29 -10.53 9.84
C PHE A 120 -14.13 -9.52 9.89
N GLU A 121 -14.40 -8.33 10.45
CA GLU A 121 -13.41 -7.28 10.66
C GLU A 121 -13.36 -6.90 12.14
N ARG A 122 -12.16 -6.90 12.71
CA ARG A 122 -11.95 -6.58 14.13
C ARG A 122 -12.29 -5.13 14.47
N GLY A 123 -12.08 -4.23 13.52
CA GLY A 123 -12.31 -2.81 13.69
C GLY A 123 -13.64 -2.34 13.13
N GLU A 124 -13.80 -1.04 13.13
CA GLU A 124 -15.02 -0.35 12.70
C GLU A 124 -15.11 -0.21 11.19
N GLU A 125 -16.34 0.03 10.70
CA GLU A 125 -16.56 0.52 9.34
C GLU A 125 -15.88 1.89 9.12
N VAL A 126 -15.54 2.22 7.89
CA VAL A 126 -14.64 3.34 7.56
C VAL A 126 -15.09 4.70 8.11
N ASP A 127 -16.40 4.98 8.16
CA ASP A 127 -16.90 6.26 8.66
C ASP A 127 -16.68 6.39 10.19
N LYS A 128 -17.00 5.35 10.97
CA LYS A 128 -16.76 5.30 12.42
C LYS A 128 -15.28 5.26 12.74
N ARG A 129 -14.52 4.41 12.02
CA ARG A 129 -13.08 4.30 12.13
C ARG A 129 -12.39 5.66 11.96
N ASN A 130 -12.88 6.49 11.02
CA ASN A 130 -12.35 7.84 10.84
C ASN A 130 -12.56 8.72 12.07
N VAL A 131 -13.72 8.62 12.74
CA VAL A 131 -13.99 9.34 14.00
C VAL A 131 -13.03 8.84 15.08
N THR A 132 -12.91 7.53 15.27
CA THR A 132 -12.03 6.91 16.27
C THR A 132 -10.56 7.30 16.05
N THR A 133 -10.07 7.27 14.80
CA THR A 133 -8.71 7.69 14.47
C THR A 133 -8.47 9.18 14.76
N ASN A 134 -9.42 10.05 14.41
CA ASN A 134 -9.31 11.47 14.72
C ASN A 134 -9.36 11.76 16.23
N ASN A 135 -10.15 11.00 16.98
CA ASN A 135 -10.17 11.09 18.44
C ASN A 135 -8.83 10.66 19.05
N PHE A 136 -8.23 9.58 18.56
CA PHE A 136 -6.90 9.16 18.98
C PHE A 136 -5.86 10.28 18.79
N ILE A 137 -5.84 10.92 17.62
CA ILE A 137 -4.93 12.06 17.35
C ILE A 137 -5.12 13.19 18.37
N LYS A 138 -6.37 13.49 18.75
CA LYS A 138 -6.69 14.59 19.68
C LYS A 138 -6.44 14.26 21.15
N THR A 139 -6.73 13.04 21.55
CA THR A 139 -6.79 12.64 22.98
C THR A 139 -5.63 11.74 23.41
N GLY A 140 -4.93 11.10 22.47
CA GLY A 140 -3.94 10.08 22.75
C GLY A 140 -4.54 8.74 23.23
N ILE A 141 -5.87 8.56 23.17
CA ILE A 141 -6.53 7.33 23.60
C ILE A 141 -6.65 6.39 22.40
N LEU A 142 -5.84 5.33 22.38
CA LEU A 142 -5.81 4.35 21.29
C LEU A 142 -6.91 3.30 21.46
N ASN A 143 -7.68 3.05 20.39
CA ASN A 143 -8.48 1.82 20.26
C ASN A 143 -7.62 0.75 19.58
N PRO A 144 -7.22 -0.35 20.28
CA PRO A 144 -6.35 -1.38 19.70
C PRO A 144 -7.02 -2.19 18.60
N ASN A 145 -8.34 -2.16 18.48
CA ASN A 145 -9.09 -2.88 17.45
C ASN A 145 -9.49 -1.99 16.26
N SER A 146 -9.54 -0.65 16.42
CA SER A 146 -9.92 0.28 15.35
C SER A 146 -8.99 1.50 15.35
N ASN A 147 -8.08 1.56 14.37
CA ASN A 147 -7.01 2.56 14.28
C ASN A 147 -6.50 2.67 12.83
N ILE A 148 -5.32 3.23 12.59
CA ILE A 148 -4.73 3.33 11.24
C ILE A 148 -4.39 1.94 10.65
N GLN A 149 -4.17 0.90 11.46
CA GLN A 149 -3.84 -0.45 10.97
C GLN A 149 -5.08 -1.33 10.78
N PHE A 150 -6.05 -1.22 11.67
CA PHE A 150 -7.23 -2.08 11.75
C PHE A 150 -8.53 -1.32 11.48
N GLY A 151 -9.50 -2.02 10.91
CA GLY A 151 -10.78 -1.51 10.47
C GLY A 151 -10.92 -1.56 8.95
N GLU A 152 -12.08 -1.18 8.44
CA GLU A 152 -12.44 -1.29 7.03
C GLU A 152 -11.42 -0.65 6.10
N GLY A 153 -10.98 -1.40 5.08
CA GLY A 153 -9.97 -1.02 4.11
C GLY A 153 -8.52 -1.23 4.61
N GLY A 154 -8.32 -1.66 5.88
CA GLY A 154 -7.01 -1.94 6.46
C GLY A 154 -6.10 -0.70 6.52
N ALA A 155 -4.79 -0.90 6.65
CA ALA A 155 -3.79 0.17 6.66
C ALA A 155 -3.75 0.98 5.35
N GLY A 156 -4.16 0.38 4.24
CA GLY A 156 -4.21 1.04 2.92
C GLY A 156 -5.08 2.30 2.89
N THR A 157 -6.18 2.33 3.66
CA THR A 157 -7.11 3.47 3.72
C THR A 157 -6.45 4.76 4.24
N TYR A 158 -5.45 4.65 5.12
CA TYR A 158 -4.70 5.78 5.68
C TYR A 158 -3.28 5.84 5.11
N SER A 159 -3.18 5.81 3.78
CA SER A 159 -1.92 5.88 3.04
C SER A 159 -2.03 6.88 1.88
N ASP A 160 -0.98 7.02 1.08
CA ASP A 160 -1.04 7.75 -0.18
C ASP A 160 -1.90 7.03 -1.25
N GLY A 161 -2.24 5.78 -1.00
CA GLY A 161 -3.04 5.00 -1.95
C GLY A 161 -2.31 4.65 -3.24
N LYS A 162 -0.98 4.45 -3.19
CA LYS A 162 -0.20 4.03 -4.36
C LYS A 162 -0.66 2.68 -4.88
N LEU A 163 -0.82 2.62 -6.19
CA LEU A 163 -1.22 1.40 -6.90
C LEU A 163 -0.07 0.80 -7.74
N ASN A 164 1.11 1.38 -7.66
CA ASN A 164 2.29 0.83 -8.33
C ASN A 164 2.62 -0.55 -7.76
N THR A 165 2.85 -1.51 -8.64
CA THR A 165 3.27 -2.86 -8.28
C THR A 165 4.35 -3.36 -9.22
N ARG A 166 5.19 -4.29 -8.75
CA ARG A 166 6.18 -4.98 -9.57
C ARG A 166 5.70 -6.35 -10.04
N ILE A 167 4.54 -6.80 -9.55
CA ILE A 167 3.97 -8.07 -10.02
C ILE A 167 3.45 -7.93 -11.44
N ARG A 168 3.48 -9.03 -12.19
CA ARG A 168 2.80 -9.16 -13.48
C ARG A 168 1.62 -10.10 -13.29
N SER A 169 0.41 -9.63 -13.55
CA SER A 169 -0.80 -10.41 -13.37
C SER A 169 -1.92 -9.88 -14.25
N GLU A 170 -2.70 -10.77 -14.82
CA GLU A 170 -3.92 -10.47 -15.56
C GLU A 170 -5.00 -9.78 -14.68
N TYR A 171 -4.94 -9.99 -13.37
CA TYR A 171 -5.91 -9.40 -12.43
C TYR A 171 -5.72 -7.91 -12.15
N ILE A 172 -4.58 -7.31 -12.53
CA ILE A 172 -4.28 -5.88 -12.28
C ILE A 172 -5.34 -4.98 -12.90
N GLU A 173 -5.68 -5.23 -14.17
CA GLU A 173 -6.69 -4.45 -14.87
C GLU A 173 -8.06 -4.57 -14.21
N LYS A 174 -8.44 -5.78 -13.76
CA LYS A 174 -9.68 -5.99 -13.03
C LYS A 174 -9.74 -5.18 -11.73
N VAL A 175 -8.63 -5.13 -10.99
CA VAL A 175 -8.53 -4.31 -9.77
C VAL A 175 -8.71 -2.83 -10.09
N PHE A 176 -8.05 -2.31 -11.12
CA PHE A 176 -8.22 -0.90 -11.54
C PHE A 176 -9.67 -0.59 -11.93
N LYS A 177 -10.28 -1.42 -12.77
CA LYS A 177 -11.68 -1.25 -13.21
C LYS A 177 -12.63 -1.21 -12.02
N GLU A 178 -12.41 -2.09 -11.03
CA GLU A 178 -13.26 -2.15 -9.86
C GLU A 178 -13.06 -0.95 -8.92
N LEU A 179 -11.80 -0.50 -8.71
CA LEU A 179 -11.53 0.71 -7.94
C LEU A 179 -12.19 1.94 -8.56
N ILE A 180 -12.13 2.09 -9.90
CA ILE A 180 -12.80 3.18 -10.64
C ILE A 180 -14.32 3.07 -10.52
N ALA A 181 -14.89 1.88 -10.71
CA ALA A 181 -16.32 1.63 -10.53
C ALA A 181 -16.81 1.96 -9.12
N CYS A 182 -15.92 1.88 -8.12
CA CYS A 182 -16.20 2.24 -6.73
C CYS A 182 -15.89 3.70 -6.38
N GLY A 183 -15.44 4.53 -7.33
CA GLY A 183 -15.28 5.98 -7.16
C GLY A 183 -13.85 6.49 -7.14
N ALA A 184 -12.86 5.67 -7.50
CA ALA A 184 -11.53 6.17 -7.77
C ALA A 184 -11.48 6.95 -9.08
N GLN A 185 -10.50 7.84 -9.20
CA GLN A 185 -10.28 8.64 -10.42
C GLN A 185 -9.91 7.72 -11.59
N GLU A 186 -10.43 8.00 -12.79
CA GLU A 186 -10.12 7.22 -14.00
C GLU A 186 -8.63 7.25 -14.34
N GLU A 187 -7.94 8.34 -14.00
CA GLU A 187 -6.51 8.54 -14.24
C GLU A 187 -5.62 7.47 -13.61
N ILE A 188 -6.07 6.77 -12.57
CA ILE A 188 -5.29 5.67 -11.99
C ILE A 188 -4.99 4.57 -13.00
N PHE A 189 -5.82 4.42 -14.03
CA PHE A 189 -5.66 3.38 -15.04
C PHE A 189 -4.44 3.60 -15.94
N TRP A 190 -4.11 4.86 -16.24
CA TRP A 190 -3.04 5.20 -17.18
C TRP A 190 -1.87 6.00 -16.59
N ASN A 191 -2.02 6.57 -15.40
CA ASN A 191 -0.93 7.34 -14.79
C ASN A 191 0.25 6.42 -14.45
N TYR A 192 1.47 6.84 -14.78
CA TYR A 192 2.70 6.09 -14.47
C TYR A 192 2.90 5.84 -12.96
N LYS A 193 2.43 6.75 -12.13
CA LYS A 193 2.44 6.64 -10.66
C LYS A 193 1.03 6.77 -10.11
N PRO A 194 0.14 5.78 -10.39
CA PRO A 194 -1.25 5.87 -9.99
C PRO A 194 -1.37 5.89 -8.46
N HIS A 195 -2.21 6.79 -7.97
CA HIS A 195 -2.56 6.90 -6.55
C HIS A 195 -4.02 7.33 -6.40
N ILE A 196 -4.61 7.02 -5.27
CA ILE A 196 -6.01 7.37 -4.99
C ILE A 196 -6.10 8.50 -3.96
N GLY A 197 -5.30 8.44 -2.89
CA GLY A 197 -5.38 9.33 -1.73
C GLY A 197 -6.32 8.81 -0.64
N THR A 198 -6.01 9.14 0.61
CA THR A 198 -6.73 8.63 1.78
C THR A 198 -8.20 9.07 1.83
N ASP A 199 -8.52 10.25 1.32
CA ASP A 199 -9.89 10.81 1.23
C ASP A 199 -10.77 10.00 0.27
N VAL A 200 -10.30 9.71 -0.93
CA VAL A 200 -11.03 8.94 -1.94
C VAL A 200 -11.06 7.45 -1.60
N LEU A 201 -9.99 6.90 -1.02
CA LEU A 201 -9.96 5.49 -0.58
C LEU A 201 -11.09 5.15 0.38
N ARG A 202 -11.47 6.06 1.29
CA ARG A 202 -12.61 5.86 2.21
C ARG A 202 -13.91 5.66 1.45
N VAL A 203 -14.13 6.42 0.39
CA VAL A 203 -15.32 6.28 -0.48
C VAL A 203 -15.26 4.96 -1.24
N VAL A 204 -14.11 4.63 -1.83
CA VAL A 204 -13.91 3.42 -2.62
C VAL A 204 -14.16 2.16 -1.81
N VAL A 205 -13.59 2.05 -0.60
CA VAL A 205 -13.78 0.83 0.24
C VAL A 205 -15.22 0.67 0.69
N LYS A 206 -15.90 1.78 1.04
CA LYS A 206 -17.33 1.79 1.38
C LYS A 206 -18.19 1.30 0.21
N ASN A 207 -17.96 1.86 -0.98
CA ASN A 207 -18.71 1.48 -2.18
C ASN A 207 -18.47 0.02 -2.58
N LEU A 208 -17.24 -0.47 -2.44
CA LEU A 208 -16.90 -1.88 -2.70
C LEU A 208 -17.63 -2.82 -1.72
N ARG A 209 -17.67 -2.47 -0.43
CA ARG A 209 -18.48 -3.19 0.57
C ARG A 209 -19.95 -3.24 0.17
N GLU A 210 -20.56 -2.09 -0.12
CA GLU A 210 -21.98 -2.03 -0.48
C GLU A 210 -22.25 -2.86 -1.75
N LYS A 211 -21.37 -2.80 -2.74
CA LYS A 211 -21.47 -3.65 -3.93
C LYS A 211 -21.45 -5.16 -3.59
N ILE A 212 -20.56 -5.58 -2.71
CA ILE A 212 -20.52 -6.99 -2.24
C ILE A 212 -21.81 -7.36 -1.50
N LYS A 213 -22.38 -6.46 -0.68
CA LYS A 213 -23.64 -6.68 0.02
C LYS A 213 -24.82 -6.84 -0.92
N THR A 214 -24.88 -6.11 -2.05
CA THR A 214 -25.97 -6.26 -3.04
C THR A 214 -26.01 -7.64 -3.69
N THR A 215 -24.92 -8.39 -3.64
CA THR A 215 -24.82 -9.77 -4.14
C THR A 215 -24.98 -10.83 -3.03
N GLY A 216 -25.41 -10.42 -1.83
CA GLY A 216 -25.67 -11.30 -0.69
C GLY A 216 -24.51 -11.46 0.30
N GLY A 217 -23.40 -10.76 0.10
CA GLY A 217 -22.29 -10.73 1.06
C GLY A 217 -22.67 -10.09 2.40
N ARG A 218 -22.11 -10.57 3.48
CA ARG A 218 -22.36 -10.09 4.84
C ARG A 218 -21.08 -9.59 5.50
N PHE A 219 -21.16 -8.48 6.22
CA PHE A 219 -20.04 -7.88 6.92
C PHE A 219 -20.34 -7.72 8.41
N TYR A 220 -19.43 -8.18 9.24
CA TYR A 220 -19.47 -8.08 10.69
C TYR A 220 -18.24 -7.28 11.14
N PHE A 221 -18.47 -6.02 11.50
CA PHE A 221 -17.47 -5.12 12.07
C PHE A 221 -17.43 -5.29 13.60
N ASN A 222 -16.36 -4.77 14.23
CA ASN A 222 -16.10 -4.97 15.66
C ASN A 222 -16.15 -6.46 16.05
N SER A 223 -15.69 -7.32 15.15
CA SER A 223 -15.76 -8.79 15.23
C SER A 223 -14.38 -9.40 15.07
N LEU A 224 -13.68 -9.54 16.20
CA LEU A 224 -12.34 -10.11 16.25
C LEU A 224 -12.40 -11.64 16.21
N VAL A 225 -11.76 -12.25 15.24
CA VAL A 225 -11.49 -13.70 15.27
C VAL A 225 -10.33 -13.92 16.24
N GLU A 226 -10.66 -14.25 17.50
CA GLU A 226 -9.68 -14.42 18.58
C GLU A 226 -9.06 -15.81 18.63
N ASP A 227 -9.76 -16.82 18.09
CA ASP A 227 -9.29 -18.20 18.06
C ASP A 227 -9.92 -19.00 16.90
N ILE A 228 -9.38 -20.20 16.61
CA ILE A 228 -9.90 -21.12 15.62
C ILE A 228 -9.99 -22.55 16.19
N GLU A 229 -11.00 -23.29 15.74
CA GLU A 229 -11.11 -24.71 16.06
C GLU A 229 -10.58 -25.56 14.90
N ILE A 230 -9.68 -26.49 15.23
CA ILE A 230 -9.07 -27.41 14.28
C ILE A 230 -9.34 -28.84 14.78
N LYS A 231 -9.79 -29.70 13.87
CA LYS A 231 -9.94 -31.15 14.13
C LYS A 231 -9.36 -31.90 12.94
N ASN A 232 -8.48 -32.86 13.22
CA ASN A 232 -7.78 -33.66 12.20
C ASN A 232 -7.07 -32.82 11.13
N ASN A 233 -6.35 -31.76 11.55
CA ASN A 233 -5.69 -30.77 10.68
C ASN A 233 -6.63 -30.06 9.70
N GLU A 234 -7.92 -30.01 9.98
CA GLU A 234 -8.91 -29.24 9.21
C GLU A 234 -9.54 -28.16 10.07
N ILE A 235 -9.75 -26.97 9.50
CA ILE A 235 -10.50 -25.91 10.17
C ILE A 235 -11.96 -26.34 10.33
N LYS A 236 -12.56 -26.05 11.49
CA LYS A 236 -13.97 -26.37 11.77
C LYS A 236 -14.78 -25.17 12.19
N ALA A 237 -14.18 -24.21 12.89
CA ALA A 237 -14.88 -23.02 13.32
C ALA A 237 -13.94 -21.85 13.61
N LEU A 238 -14.50 -20.65 13.62
CA LEU A 238 -13.91 -19.41 14.12
C LEU A 238 -14.55 -19.08 15.47
N LYS A 239 -13.72 -18.69 16.45
CA LYS A 239 -14.20 -18.10 17.71
C LYS A 239 -14.13 -16.59 17.58
N ILE A 240 -15.25 -15.95 17.69
CA ILE A 240 -15.41 -14.52 17.42
C ILE A 240 -15.77 -13.80 18.72
N LEU A 241 -15.01 -12.74 18.98
CA LEU A 241 -15.30 -11.75 20.02
C LEU A 241 -15.95 -10.52 19.37
N GLU A 242 -17.18 -10.24 19.74
CA GLU A 242 -17.82 -8.93 19.48
C GLU A 242 -17.16 -7.90 20.42
N VAL A 243 -16.34 -7.00 19.84
CA VAL A 243 -15.49 -6.08 20.61
C VAL A 243 -16.31 -5.16 21.52
N ASP A 244 -17.43 -4.65 21.04
CA ASP A 244 -18.26 -3.70 21.78
C ASP A 244 -19.04 -4.35 22.94
N SER A 245 -19.65 -5.51 22.69
CA SER A 245 -20.47 -6.23 23.67
C SER A 245 -19.70 -7.19 24.55
N GLN A 246 -18.43 -7.49 24.20
CA GLN A 246 -17.58 -8.53 24.81
C GLN A 246 -18.20 -9.95 24.74
N LYS A 247 -19.20 -10.15 23.88
CA LYS A 247 -19.84 -11.43 23.66
C LYS A 247 -18.97 -12.30 22.74
N ARG A 248 -18.88 -13.59 23.08
CA ARG A 248 -18.20 -14.62 22.29
C ARG A 248 -19.18 -15.59 21.68
N TYR A 249 -18.92 -15.97 20.44
CA TYR A 249 -19.67 -17.01 19.75
C TYR A 249 -18.78 -17.80 18.79
N THR A 250 -19.24 -18.97 18.41
CA THR A 250 -18.56 -19.84 17.45
C THR A 250 -19.27 -19.76 16.11
N TYR A 251 -18.51 -19.60 15.04
CA TYR A 251 -19.01 -19.61 13.67
C TYR A 251 -18.40 -20.80 12.93
N GLU A 252 -19.22 -21.79 12.57
CA GLU A 252 -18.76 -22.99 11.88
C GLU A 252 -18.29 -22.67 10.47
N VAL A 253 -17.14 -23.22 10.07
CA VAL A 253 -16.55 -23.09 8.74
C VAL A 253 -15.85 -24.38 8.36
N ASP A 254 -15.80 -24.65 7.06
CA ASP A 254 -14.93 -25.68 6.49
C ASP A 254 -13.86 -25.07 5.57
N LYS A 255 -14.03 -23.82 5.20
CA LYS A 255 -13.07 -22.99 4.46
C LYS A 255 -13.11 -21.57 4.94
N VAL A 256 -11.93 -20.98 5.12
CA VAL A 256 -11.78 -19.59 5.54
C VAL A 256 -10.57 -18.93 4.87
N ILE A 257 -10.74 -17.69 4.45
CA ILE A 257 -9.68 -16.85 3.89
C ILE A 257 -9.19 -15.88 4.99
N PHE A 258 -7.89 -15.96 5.32
CA PHE A 258 -7.25 -15.08 6.32
C PHE A 258 -6.49 -13.95 5.63
N ALA A 259 -7.05 -12.73 5.68
CA ALA A 259 -6.51 -11.49 5.11
C ALA A 259 -6.15 -10.47 6.21
N ILE A 260 -5.43 -10.90 7.22
CA ILE A 260 -5.28 -10.24 8.53
C ILE A 260 -4.42 -8.97 8.54
N GLY A 261 -3.65 -8.68 7.47
CA GLY A 261 -2.70 -7.57 7.44
C GLY A 261 -1.44 -7.82 8.27
N HIS A 262 -0.42 -6.97 8.07
CA HIS A 262 0.92 -7.18 8.66
C HIS A 262 1.02 -6.84 10.16
N SER A 263 0.02 -6.17 10.74
CA SER A 263 0.05 -5.68 12.12
C SER A 263 -0.69 -6.58 13.13
N SER A 264 -1.34 -7.67 12.68
CA SER A 264 -2.14 -8.57 13.50
C SER A 264 -1.28 -9.57 14.28
N ARG A 265 -0.44 -9.08 15.19
CA ARG A 265 0.54 -9.86 15.95
C ARG A 265 -0.10 -10.89 16.86
N ASP A 266 -1.24 -10.54 17.47
CA ASP A 266 -2.08 -11.45 18.25
C ASP A 266 -2.56 -12.64 17.40
N THR A 267 -3.04 -12.38 16.19
CA THR A 267 -3.49 -13.41 15.26
C THR A 267 -2.33 -14.28 14.78
N TYR A 268 -1.14 -13.74 14.54
CA TYR A 268 0.03 -14.57 14.22
C TYR A 268 0.37 -15.54 15.36
N ARG A 269 0.38 -15.07 16.61
CA ARG A 269 0.64 -15.92 17.79
C ARG A 269 -0.45 -16.99 17.93
N MET A 270 -1.72 -16.61 17.77
CA MET A 270 -2.84 -17.55 17.82
C MET A 270 -2.70 -18.64 16.75
N LEU A 271 -2.52 -18.27 15.48
CA LEU A 271 -2.39 -19.22 14.38
C LEU A 271 -1.19 -20.16 14.59
N HIS A 272 -0.05 -19.62 15.02
CA HIS A 272 1.14 -20.45 15.32
C HIS A 272 0.89 -21.44 16.46
N SER A 273 0.21 -21.02 17.53
CA SER A 273 -0.15 -21.91 18.66
C SER A 273 -1.10 -23.03 18.25
N LYS A 274 -1.84 -22.87 17.15
CA LYS A 274 -2.71 -23.88 16.54
C LYS A 274 -1.99 -24.77 15.50
N GLY A 275 -0.69 -24.64 15.35
CA GLY A 275 0.12 -25.46 14.44
C GLY A 275 0.11 -24.96 12.98
N VAL A 276 -0.30 -23.73 12.72
CA VAL A 276 -0.16 -23.12 11.39
C VAL A 276 1.33 -22.83 11.14
N LEU A 277 1.87 -23.42 10.07
CA LEU A 277 3.27 -23.28 9.70
C LEU A 277 3.60 -21.87 9.22
N MET A 278 4.63 -21.27 9.79
CA MET A 278 5.13 -19.95 9.47
C MET A 278 6.65 -19.93 9.39
N GLU A 279 7.19 -18.93 8.70
CA GLU A 279 8.61 -18.61 8.66
C GLU A 279 8.83 -17.12 8.90
N ASN A 280 10.01 -16.74 9.39
CA ASN A 280 10.41 -15.34 9.46
C ASN A 280 10.58 -14.78 8.05
N LYS A 281 10.25 -13.50 7.89
CA LYS A 281 10.38 -12.79 6.62
C LYS A 281 11.21 -11.54 6.82
N PRO A 282 12.25 -11.29 6.00
CA PRO A 282 13.00 -10.03 6.02
C PRO A 282 12.08 -8.83 5.78
N PHE A 283 12.39 -7.72 6.44
CA PHE A 283 11.68 -6.44 6.31
C PHE A 283 12.67 -5.28 6.45
N ALA A 284 12.21 -4.06 6.66
CA ALA A 284 13.09 -2.91 6.84
C ALA A 284 12.59 -2.00 7.96
N ILE A 285 13.53 -1.34 8.64
CA ILE A 285 13.27 -0.44 9.78
C ILE A 285 14.05 0.86 9.59
N GLY A 286 13.48 1.97 10.02
CA GLY A 286 14.14 3.26 10.01
C GLY A 286 13.27 4.40 10.52
N VAL A 287 13.35 5.53 9.84
CA VAL A 287 12.67 6.78 10.18
C VAL A 287 11.89 7.32 8.99
N ARG A 288 10.96 8.22 9.23
CA ARG A 288 10.44 9.09 8.18
C ARG A 288 11.28 10.35 8.07
N ILE A 289 11.70 10.65 6.86
CA ILE A 289 12.28 11.95 6.50
C ILE A 289 11.18 12.86 5.99
N GLU A 290 11.13 14.07 6.48
CA GLU A 290 10.18 15.09 6.08
C GLU A 290 10.87 16.30 5.48
N HIS A 291 10.38 16.74 4.33
CA HIS A 291 10.85 17.89 3.58
C HIS A 291 9.72 18.89 3.35
N LEU A 292 10.01 20.13 3.07
CA LEU A 292 9.04 20.99 2.41
C LEU A 292 8.76 20.46 1.00
N ARG A 293 7.48 20.32 0.62
CA ARG A 293 7.06 19.86 -0.72
C ARG A 293 7.70 20.71 -1.81
N LYS A 294 7.72 22.02 -1.62
CA LYS A 294 8.31 22.98 -2.56
C LYS A 294 9.77 22.63 -2.90
N ASP A 295 10.58 22.25 -1.93
CA ASP A 295 12.00 21.94 -2.15
C ASP A 295 12.17 20.71 -3.06
N ILE A 296 11.27 19.71 -2.92
CA ILE A 296 11.26 18.53 -3.77
C ILE A 296 10.75 18.84 -5.17
N ASP A 297 9.68 19.64 -5.28
CA ASP A 297 9.13 20.07 -6.56
C ASP A 297 10.16 20.89 -7.36
N GLU A 298 10.85 21.83 -6.73
CA GLU A 298 11.93 22.62 -7.34
C GLU A 298 13.13 21.74 -7.75
N MET A 299 13.50 20.77 -6.91
CA MET A 299 14.56 19.82 -7.26
C MET A 299 14.20 19.04 -8.52
N GLN A 300 12.95 18.58 -8.64
CA GLN A 300 12.51 17.74 -9.76
C GLN A 300 12.22 18.53 -11.03
N TYR A 301 11.59 19.70 -10.92
CA TYR A 301 11.02 20.44 -12.05
C TYR A 301 11.74 21.75 -12.35
N GLY A 302 12.58 22.27 -11.44
CA GLY A 302 13.28 23.54 -11.62
C GLY A 302 12.31 24.71 -11.81
N SER A 303 12.53 25.53 -12.83
CA SER A 303 11.69 26.70 -13.13
C SER A 303 10.26 26.35 -13.59
N ALA A 304 10.02 25.10 -13.98
CA ALA A 304 8.68 24.65 -14.41
C ALA A 304 7.74 24.33 -13.25
N VAL A 305 8.16 24.47 -11.99
CA VAL A 305 7.41 24.10 -10.77
C VAL A 305 6.01 24.72 -10.69
N SER A 306 5.78 25.86 -11.30
CA SER A 306 4.48 26.55 -11.33
C SER A 306 3.52 26.05 -12.43
N ASN A 307 3.95 25.11 -13.27
CA ASN A 307 3.09 24.60 -14.34
C ASN A 307 1.97 23.72 -13.73
N PRO A 308 0.68 24.06 -13.96
CA PRO A 308 -0.45 23.38 -13.33
C PRO A 308 -0.65 21.93 -13.78
N LEU A 309 0.01 21.49 -14.85
CA LEU A 309 -0.03 20.09 -15.31
C LEU A 309 0.89 19.17 -14.53
N LEU A 310 1.80 19.75 -13.70
CA LEU A 310 2.76 18.98 -12.89
C LEU A 310 2.16 18.62 -11.53
N GLU A 311 2.15 17.34 -11.23
CA GLU A 311 1.78 16.82 -9.91
C GLU A 311 2.92 17.02 -8.90
N ALA A 312 2.62 16.88 -7.61
CA ALA A 312 3.64 16.89 -6.55
C ALA A 312 4.76 15.89 -6.85
N ALA A 313 5.99 16.37 -6.78
CA ALA A 313 7.16 15.59 -7.17
C ALA A 313 7.44 14.43 -6.20
N THR A 314 8.04 13.38 -6.75
CA THR A 314 8.46 12.20 -5.99
C THR A 314 9.92 11.86 -6.27
N TYR A 315 10.59 11.25 -5.30
CA TYR A 315 11.90 10.66 -5.50
C TYR A 315 11.93 9.18 -5.09
N ASN A 316 12.89 8.46 -5.61
CA ASN A 316 13.28 7.14 -5.14
C ASN A 316 14.78 7.15 -4.89
N MET A 317 15.18 6.87 -3.65
CA MET A 317 16.57 6.82 -3.23
C MET A 317 16.92 5.41 -2.81
N ALA A 318 18.10 4.96 -3.19
CA ALA A 318 18.63 3.67 -2.75
C ALA A 318 20.16 3.79 -2.59
N TYR A 319 20.66 3.20 -1.53
CA TYR A 319 22.08 3.05 -1.26
C TYR A 319 22.37 1.61 -0.85
N ASN A 320 23.29 0.98 -1.52
CA ASN A 320 23.72 -0.38 -1.18
C ASN A 320 25.10 -0.33 -0.51
N ASN A 321 25.14 -0.55 0.78
CA ASN A 321 26.36 -0.60 1.54
C ASN A 321 27.08 -1.92 1.23
N LYS A 322 28.06 -1.87 0.35
CA LYS A 322 28.82 -3.07 -0.08
C LYS A 322 29.60 -3.73 1.05
N LYS A 323 30.04 -2.96 2.05
CA LYS A 323 30.81 -3.49 3.21
C LYS A 323 29.94 -4.32 4.14
N GLU A 324 28.69 -3.90 4.34
CA GLU A 324 27.73 -4.60 5.22
C GLU A 324 26.71 -5.45 4.42
N THR A 325 26.80 -5.48 3.07
CA THR A 325 25.85 -6.18 2.18
C THR A 325 24.40 -5.85 2.48
N ARG A 326 24.11 -4.56 2.77
CA ARG A 326 22.83 -4.08 3.27
C ARG A 326 22.33 -2.90 2.46
N GLY A 327 21.04 -2.93 2.11
CA GLY A 327 20.35 -1.84 1.43
C GLY A 327 19.70 -0.86 2.39
N THR A 328 19.85 0.43 2.10
CA THR A 328 19.07 1.54 2.68
C THR A 328 18.32 2.21 1.54
N PHE A 329 17.02 2.44 1.70
CA PHE A 329 16.21 2.97 0.60
C PHE A 329 15.03 3.80 1.09
N SER A 330 14.56 4.69 0.21
CA SER A 330 13.31 5.40 0.42
C SER A 330 12.14 4.46 0.15
N PHE A 331 11.12 4.51 1.02
CA PHE A 331 9.94 3.65 0.91
C PHE A 331 8.68 4.47 1.17
N CYS A 332 7.60 4.13 0.49
CA CYS A 332 6.28 4.73 0.67
C CYS A 332 6.30 6.26 0.82
N MET A 333 6.95 6.97 -0.14
CA MET A 333 6.95 8.43 -0.16
C MET A 333 5.53 8.96 -0.34
N CYS A 334 5.15 9.95 0.48
CA CYS A 334 3.85 10.62 0.50
C CYS A 334 4.04 12.10 0.11
N PRO A 335 3.94 12.43 -1.19
CA PRO A 335 4.08 13.80 -1.66
C PRO A 335 2.92 14.66 -1.17
N GLY A 336 3.20 15.90 -0.75
CA GLY A 336 2.16 16.79 -0.20
C GLY A 336 1.33 16.16 0.90
N GLY A 337 1.94 15.27 1.69
CA GLY A 337 1.27 14.43 2.68
C GLY A 337 1.68 14.72 4.12
N GLU A 338 1.17 13.92 5.02
CA GLU A 338 1.36 14.05 6.46
C GLU A 338 2.03 12.79 7.02
N ILE A 339 2.85 12.96 8.06
CA ILE A 339 3.29 11.85 8.91
C ILE A 339 2.17 11.59 9.93
N VAL A 340 1.86 10.33 10.18
CA VAL A 340 0.79 9.91 11.08
C VAL A 340 1.28 8.91 12.11
N ASN A 341 0.65 8.90 13.28
CA ASN A 341 0.87 7.85 14.28
C ASN A 341 0.15 6.57 13.83
N ALA A 342 0.90 5.51 13.60
CA ALA A 342 0.40 4.24 13.09
C ALA A 342 0.31 3.14 14.17
N SER A 343 0.24 3.54 15.43
CA SER A 343 0.12 2.63 16.57
C SER A 343 -1.15 1.80 16.50
N SER A 344 -1.05 0.55 16.94
CA SER A 344 -2.17 -0.39 17.05
C SER A 344 -2.11 -1.25 18.32
N GLU A 345 -1.09 -1.05 19.16
CA GLU A 345 -0.89 -1.76 20.41
C GLU A 345 -0.69 -0.78 21.56
N ILE A 346 -1.21 -1.15 22.74
CA ILE A 346 -1.10 -0.33 23.94
C ILE A 346 0.36 -0.24 24.39
N GLY A 347 0.83 1.00 24.61
CA GLY A 347 2.21 1.24 25.06
C GLY A 347 3.28 1.05 23.98
N ALA A 348 2.90 1.07 22.71
CA ALA A 348 3.81 0.98 21.58
C ALA A 348 3.49 2.07 20.54
N SER A 349 4.49 2.84 20.10
CA SER A 349 4.28 3.98 19.21
C SER A 349 5.24 3.97 18.03
N LEU A 350 4.68 4.18 16.82
CA LEU A 350 5.41 4.23 15.56
C LEU A 350 4.73 5.20 14.59
N VAL A 351 5.45 5.55 13.52
CA VAL A 351 4.94 6.45 12.49
C VAL A 351 4.78 5.77 11.14
N ASN A 352 3.92 6.35 10.31
CA ASN A 352 3.79 6.08 8.89
C ASN A 352 3.44 7.40 8.17
N GLY A 353 3.13 7.36 6.88
CA GLY A 353 2.72 8.54 6.12
C GLY A 353 1.47 8.29 5.30
N MET A 354 0.73 9.36 5.06
CA MET A 354 -0.42 9.38 4.16
C MET A 354 -0.44 10.64 3.32
N SER A 355 -1.19 10.63 2.21
CA SER A 355 -1.50 11.82 1.42
C SER A 355 -2.96 11.82 1.03
N TYR A 356 -3.50 13.02 0.84
CA TYR A 356 -4.79 13.22 0.19
C TYR A 356 -4.63 13.07 -1.35
N SER A 357 -5.73 12.89 -2.04
CA SER A 357 -5.76 12.76 -3.51
C SER A 357 -5.11 13.93 -4.23
N THR A 358 -5.25 15.15 -3.71
CA THR A 358 -4.69 16.38 -4.27
C THR A 358 -3.18 16.55 -4.04
N ARG A 359 -2.59 15.86 -3.05
CA ARG A 359 -1.17 15.98 -2.68
C ARG A 359 -0.67 17.42 -2.52
N ASN A 360 -1.52 18.33 -2.01
CA ASN A 360 -1.26 19.76 -1.94
C ASN A 360 -0.79 20.27 -0.55
N GLY A 361 -0.46 19.37 0.37
CA GLY A 361 0.06 19.74 1.69
C GLY A 361 1.42 20.45 1.60
N LYS A 362 1.78 21.16 2.67
CA LYS A 362 3.03 21.91 2.81
C LYS A 362 4.27 21.02 2.77
N PHE A 363 4.15 19.81 3.34
CA PHE A 363 5.24 18.85 3.48
C PHE A 363 5.09 17.67 2.52
N SER A 364 6.20 16.98 2.31
CA SER A 364 6.26 15.65 1.72
C SER A 364 7.15 14.78 2.60
N ASN A 365 6.80 13.54 2.78
CA ASN A 365 7.58 12.64 3.61
C ASN A 365 7.83 11.28 2.94
N SER A 366 8.86 10.59 3.38
CA SER A 366 9.22 9.25 2.93
C SER A 366 9.85 8.46 4.07
N ALA A 367 9.58 7.19 4.19
CA ALA A 367 10.40 6.33 5.01
C ALA A 367 11.82 6.24 4.42
N ILE A 368 12.82 6.26 5.26
CA ILE A 368 14.21 5.89 4.95
C ILE A 368 14.53 4.71 5.86
N VAL A 369 14.64 3.55 5.25
CA VAL A 369 14.68 2.28 5.97
C VAL A 369 15.83 1.40 5.55
N VAL A 370 16.35 0.65 6.50
CA VAL A 370 17.45 -0.30 6.38
C VAL A 370 16.90 -1.71 6.41
N GLY A 371 17.29 -2.55 5.46
CA GLY A 371 16.87 -3.95 5.43
C GLY A 371 17.40 -4.73 6.63
N VAL A 372 16.54 -5.54 7.25
CA VAL A 372 16.86 -6.44 8.39
C VAL A 372 16.39 -7.85 8.10
N SER A 373 17.10 -8.82 8.65
CA SER A 373 16.88 -10.24 8.42
C SER A 373 17.20 -11.07 9.66
N GLU A 374 17.05 -12.39 9.59
CA GLU A 374 17.38 -13.31 10.68
C GLU A 374 18.83 -13.18 11.20
N LYS A 375 19.75 -12.67 10.38
CA LYS A 375 21.11 -12.36 10.83
C LYS A 375 21.15 -11.26 11.91
N ASP A 376 20.13 -10.44 11.97
CA ASP A 376 20.03 -9.29 12.87
C ASP A 376 19.20 -9.59 14.11
N TYR A 377 18.12 -10.36 13.97
CA TYR A 377 17.15 -10.62 15.04
C TYR A 377 17.05 -12.09 15.47
N GLY A 378 17.80 -12.99 14.82
CA GLY A 378 17.79 -14.42 15.13
C GLY A 378 16.74 -15.21 14.33
N SER A 379 16.85 -16.56 14.38
CA SER A 379 16.04 -17.48 13.58
C SER A 379 14.79 -18.01 14.27
N GLN A 380 14.58 -17.70 15.56
CA GLN A 380 13.35 -18.11 16.25
C GLN A 380 12.15 -17.43 15.61
N ILE A 381 11.05 -18.18 15.49
CA ILE A 381 9.81 -17.60 14.93
C ILE A 381 9.39 -16.37 15.72
N PHE A 382 8.98 -15.32 15.02
CA PHE A 382 8.61 -14.01 15.54
C PHE A 382 9.77 -13.12 16.03
N SER A 383 11.05 -13.53 15.97
CA SER A 383 12.15 -12.67 16.42
C SER A 383 12.16 -11.31 15.71
N GLY A 384 11.85 -11.27 14.40
CA GLY A 384 11.70 -10.01 13.69
C GLY A 384 10.52 -9.16 14.19
N MET A 385 9.41 -9.80 14.56
CA MET A 385 8.26 -9.13 15.16
C MET A 385 8.60 -8.55 16.55
N TYR A 386 9.37 -9.28 17.36
CA TYR A 386 9.83 -8.81 18.67
C TYR A 386 10.77 -7.60 18.55
N LEU A 387 11.65 -7.57 17.54
CA LEU A 387 12.46 -6.38 17.26
C LEU A 387 11.60 -5.15 16.95
N GLN A 388 10.52 -5.31 16.20
CA GLN A 388 9.58 -4.21 15.97
C GLN A 388 8.92 -3.76 17.27
N GLU A 389 8.41 -4.68 18.07
CA GLU A 389 7.76 -4.41 19.37
C GLU A 389 8.70 -3.69 20.33
N GLU A 390 9.95 -4.11 20.42
CA GLU A 390 10.97 -3.48 21.27
C GLU A 390 11.18 -2.01 20.91
N LEU A 391 11.37 -1.71 19.62
CA LEU A 391 11.58 -0.35 19.15
C LEU A 391 10.33 0.53 19.33
N GLU A 392 9.14 -0.02 19.11
CA GLU A 392 7.89 0.70 19.26
C GLU A 392 7.61 1.01 20.76
N LYS A 393 7.87 0.09 21.67
CA LYS A 393 7.79 0.30 23.13
C LYS A 393 8.83 1.32 23.60
N LYS A 394 10.07 1.18 23.17
CA LYS A 394 11.14 2.14 23.46
C LYS A 394 10.77 3.56 23.06
N ASN A 395 10.15 3.74 21.89
CA ASN A 395 9.68 5.07 21.46
C ASN A 395 8.58 5.60 22.40
N TYR A 396 7.59 4.76 22.74
CA TYR A 396 6.53 5.14 23.66
C TYR A 396 7.09 5.54 25.04
N GLU A 397 8.04 4.82 25.57
CA GLU A 397 8.68 5.09 26.87
C GLU A 397 9.48 6.41 26.84
N ILE A 398 10.24 6.67 25.76
CA ILE A 398 11.01 7.92 25.59
C ILE A 398 10.09 9.14 25.52
N VAL A 399 8.99 9.04 24.79
CA VAL A 399 8.03 10.14 24.63
C VAL A 399 7.09 10.28 25.84
N GLY A 400 6.86 9.18 26.57
CA GLY A 400 5.96 9.11 27.75
C GLY A 400 4.47 9.02 27.37
N LYS A 401 4.13 9.00 26.10
CA LYS A 401 2.77 8.89 25.53
C LYS A 401 2.83 8.52 24.05
N TYR A 402 1.69 8.39 23.37
CA TYR A 402 1.66 8.25 21.93
C TYR A 402 2.20 9.50 21.25
N GLY A 403 3.31 9.33 20.55
CA GLY A 403 4.06 10.39 19.89
C GLY A 403 5.22 9.82 19.10
N ALA A 404 6.15 10.68 18.70
CA ALA A 404 7.31 10.29 17.94
C ALA A 404 8.57 11.01 18.40
N ILE A 405 9.70 10.33 18.36
CA ILE A 405 11.01 10.99 18.48
C ILE A 405 11.31 11.75 17.18
N TYR A 406 12.01 12.87 17.30
CA TYR A 406 12.50 13.61 16.14
C TYR A 406 13.93 14.10 16.32
N GLN A 407 14.60 14.31 15.17
CA GLN A 407 15.91 14.96 15.10
C GLN A 407 16.05 15.66 13.74
N ASN A 408 16.66 16.85 13.71
CA ASN A 408 17.02 17.47 12.45
C ASN A 408 18.11 16.64 11.75
N LEU A 409 18.07 16.54 10.42
CA LEU A 409 19.01 15.71 9.67
C LEU A 409 20.48 16.12 9.88
N LEU A 410 20.78 17.41 9.90
CA LEU A 410 22.15 17.88 10.11
C LEU A 410 22.65 17.58 11.53
N ASP A 411 21.77 17.66 12.52
CA ASP A 411 22.11 17.29 13.91
C ASP A 411 22.34 15.78 14.03
N PHE A 412 21.52 14.96 13.36
CA PHE A 412 21.77 13.52 13.28
C PHE A 412 23.13 13.20 12.66
N MET A 413 23.48 13.84 11.55
CA MET A 413 24.78 13.66 10.90
C MET A 413 25.94 14.21 11.76
N GLY A 414 25.69 15.26 12.54
CA GLY A 414 26.65 15.88 13.46
C GLY A 414 26.75 15.19 14.82
N ASN A 415 26.00 14.10 15.09
CA ASN A 415 25.87 13.43 16.42
C ASN A 415 25.45 14.43 17.52
N LYS A 416 24.45 15.25 17.24
CA LYS A 416 23.93 16.28 18.16
C LYS A 416 22.42 16.14 18.32
N LYS A 417 21.93 16.24 19.55
CA LYS A 417 20.49 16.36 19.79
C LYS A 417 19.99 17.72 19.28
N THR A 418 18.86 17.72 18.57
CA THR A 418 18.20 18.97 18.13
C THR A 418 17.64 19.71 19.34
N LYS A 419 18.01 21.00 19.46
CA LYS A 419 17.66 21.85 20.61
C LYS A 419 16.53 22.86 20.32
N PHE A 420 15.98 22.83 19.12
CA PHE A 420 14.90 23.73 18.67
C PHE A 420 13.68 22.90 18.26
N GLU A 421 12.50 23.51 18.34
CA GLU A 421 11.28 22.94 17.82
C GLU A 421 11.30 22.91 16.30
N ILE A 422 10.80 21.82 15.72
CA ILE A 422 10.68 21.68 14.27
C ILE A 422 9.24 21.95 13.83
N GLU A 423 9.08 22.53 12.66
CA GLU A 423 7.79 22.52 11.97
C GLU A 423 7.62 21.18 11.26
N SER A 424 6.47 20.51 11.48
CA SER A 424 6.17 19.18 10.93
C SER A 424 4.68 19.03 10.63
N SER A 425 4.36 18.09 9.73
CA SER A 425 2.99 17.65 9.47
C SER A 425 2.43 16.71 10.55
N TYR A 426 3.28 16.17 11.41
CA TYR A 426 2.88 15.25 12.47
C TYR A 426 2.07 15.98 13.54
N LYS A 427 0.87 15.50 13.86
CA LYS A 427 -0.12 16.22 14.68
C LYS A 427 -0.12 15.84 16.17
N MET A 428 0.66 14.85 16.57
CA MET A 428 0.77 14.41 17.96
C MET A 428 2.09 14.88 18.58
N GLU A 429 2.43 14.40 19.77
CA GLU A 429 3.64 14.82 20.47
C GLU A 429 4.91 14.47 19.70
N LEU A 430 5.81 15.47 19.60
CA LEU A 430 7.17 15.31 19.07
C LEU A 430 8.18 15.52 20.21
N HIS A 431 9.01 14.52 20.44
CA HIS A 431 10.05 14.56 21.47
C HIS A 431 11.42 14.60 20.81
N SER A 432 12.19 15.66 21.09
CA SER A 432 13.57 15.74 20.59
C SER A 432 14.44 14.65 21.22
N TYR A 433 15.02 13.80 20.39
CA TYR A 433 15.85 12.69 20.82
C TYR A 433 17.03 12.49 19.87
N ASP A 434 18.18 12.06 20.37
CA ASP A 434 19.28 11.68 19.49
C ASP A 434 19.06 10.29 18.90
N ILE A 435 18.59 10.26 17.66
CA ILE A 435 18.25 9.03 16.92
C ILE A 435 19.47 8.09 16.79
N ASN A 436 20.70 8.61 16.88
CA ASN A 436 21.90 7.76 16.93
C ASN A 436 21.93 6.82 18.15
N ASN A 437 21.21 7.15 19.23
CA ASN A 437 21.09 6.35 20.44
C ASN A 437 19.80 5.51 20.49
N PHE A 438 18.96 5.61 19.46
CA PHE A 438 17.68 4.91 19.40
C PHE A 438 17.80 3.52 18.78
N PHE A 439 18.36 3.43 17.59
CA PHE A 439 18.45 2.21 16.81
C PHE A 439 19.69 1.37 17.17
N PRO A 440 19.64 0.05 16.93
CA PRO A 440 20.83 -0.79 16.90
C PRO A 440 21.90 -0.22 15.95
N ASP A 441 23.16 -0.47 16.26
CA ASP A 441 24.30 0.11 15.54
C ASP A 441 24.29 -0.14 14.03
N TYR A 442 23.87 -1.32 13.60
CA TYR A 442 23.81 -1.66 12.18
C TYR A 442 22.76 -0.82 11.43
N ILE A 443 21.64 -0.46 12.03
CA ILE A 443 20.65 0.44 11.43
C ILE A 443 21.21 1.85 11.37
N LYS A 444 21.71 2.37 12.49
CA LYS A 444 22.32 3.71 12.58
C LYS A 444 23.41 3.92 11.52
N ARG A 445 24.40 3.01 11.46
CA ARG A 445 25.53 3.13 10.51
C ARG A 445 25.06 3.16 9.06
N ASN A 446 24.06 2.35 8.70
CA ASN A 446 23.55 2.29 7.34
C ASN A 446 22.70 3.51 6.97
N LEU A 447 21.90 4.05 7.91
CA LEU A 447 21.20 5.33 7.71
C LEU A 447 22.20 6.46 7.45
N ARG A 448 23.24 6.59 8.28
CA ARG A 448 24.29 7.61 8.13
C ARG A 448 25.02 7.49 6.80
N ALA A 449 25.48 6.29 6.44
CA ALA A 449 26.17 6.03 5.19
C ALA A 449 25.29 6.38 3.95
N ALA A 450 23.99 6.11 4.02
CA ALA A 450 23.05 6.49 2.98
C ALA A 450 22.89 8.01 2.88
N PHE A 451 22.66 8.70 3.98
CA PHE A 451 22.55 10.17 3.98
C PHE A 451 23.84 10.84 3.53
N GLU A 452 25.01 10.34 3.94
CA GLU A 452 26.30 10.82 3.46
C GLU A 452 26.46 10.65 1.95
N ASN A 453 26.07 9.51 1.41
CA ASN A 453 26.08 9.27 -0.05
C ASN A 453 25.13 10.21 -0.79
N TRP A 454 23.94 10.49 -0.22
CA TRP A 454 22.91 11.33 -0.82
C TRP A 454 23.16 12.83 -0.58
N SER A 455 24.11 13.23 0.27
CA SER A 455 24.44 14.63 0.57
C SER A 455 24.90 15.43 -0.66
N LYS A 456 25.23 14.76 -1.77
CA LYS A 456 25.44 15.40 -3.08
C LYS A 456 24.17 16.08 -3.61
N ASN A 457 23.00 15.71 -3.10
CA ASN A 457 21.73 16.34 -3.40
C ASN A 457 21.36 17.31 -2.26
N ASN A 458 21.11 18.57 -2.61
CA ASN A 458 20.79 19.64 -1.65
C ASN A 458 19.60 19.32 -0.72
N LEU A 459 18.70 18.42 -1.11
CA LEU A 459 17.62 17.96 -0.24
C LEU A 459 18.12 17.29 1.04
N PHE A 460 19.30 16.66 1.01
CA PHE A 460 19.84 15.90 2.13
C PHE A 460 20.94 16.64 2.91
N VAL A 461 21.06 17.96 2.69
CA VAL A 461 21.99 18.85 3.43
C VAL A 461 21.30 20.11 3.96
N SER A 462 19.99 20.17 3.91
CA SER A 462 19.20 21.32 4.37
C SER A 462 18.88 21.21 5.86
N ASN A 463 18.97 22.33 6.58
CA ASN A 463 18.54 22.44 7.98
C ASN A 463 17.01 22.42 8.16
N ARG A 464 16.23 22.33 7.09
CA ARG A 464 14.76 22.23 7.09
C ARG A 464 14.27 20.78 6.98
N VAL A 465 15.19 19.81 7.02
CA VAL A 465 14.87 18.39 6.86
C VAL A 465 14.87 17.70 8.21
N ASN A 466 13.78 17.04 8.54
CA ASN A 466 13.59 16.38 9.81
C ASN A 466 13.46 14.88 9.66
N LEU A 467 13.99 14.16 10.64
CA LEU A 467 13.80 12.71 10.82
C LEU A 467 12.80 12.51 11.95
N ILE A 468 11.77 11.72 11.72
CA ILE A 468 10.71 11.42 12.68
C ILE A 468 10.52 9.90 12.72
N GLY A 469 10.45 9.33 13.90
CA GLY A 469 10.41 7.87 13.99
C GLY A 469 9.90 7.30 15.31
N PRO A 470 9.98 5.97 15.39
CA PRO A 470 10.46 5.01 14.41
C PRO A 470 9.42 4.62 13.35
N GLU A 471 9.85 4.15 12.18
CA GLU A 471 9.04 3.39 11.24
C GLU A 471 9.52 1.94 11.21
N THR A 472 8.71 1.03 11.72
CA THR A 472 9.10 -0.36 11.98
C THR A 472 8.32 -1.37 11.13
N ARG A 473 7.15 -0.98 10.60
CA ARG A 473 6.20 -1.89 9.94
C ARG A 473 6.12 -1.64 8.43
N THR A 474 7.25 -1.77 7.72
CA THR A 474 7.29 -1.63 6.26
C THR A 474 6.68 -2.81 5.52
N SER A 475 6.65 -3.98 6.14
CA SER A 475 6.00 -5.20 5.64
C SER A 475 5.83 -6.22 6.78
N ALA A 476 5.10 -7.32 6.50
CA ALA A 476 4.94 -8.42 7.46
C ALA A 476 6.30 -9.00 7.86
N PRO A 477 6.57 -9.22 9.16
CA PRO A 477 7.81 -9.82 9.65
C PRO A 477 7.79 -11.36 9.57
N VAL A 478 6.65 -11.93 9.18
CA VAL A 478 6.43 -13.38 9.06
C VAL A 478 5.75 -13.71 7.74
N LYS A 479 5.84 -14.96 7.33
CA LYS A 479 5.12 -15.52 6.20
C LYS A 479 4.39 -16.79 6.64
N ILE A 480 3.09 -16.84 6.38
CA ILE A 480 2.25 -18.02 6.64
C ILE A 480 2.34 -18.93 5.43
N LEU A 481 2.86 -20.15 5.62
CA LEU A 481 3.17 -21.04 4.51
C LEU A 481 1.89 -21.61 3.88
N ARG A 482 1.82 -21.53 2.54
CA ARG A 482 0.72 -22.06 1.73
C ARG A 482 1.23 -22.77 0.49
N ASP A 483 0.43 -23.69 -0.04
CA ASP A 483 0.71 -24.38 -1.28
C ASP A 483 0.34 -23.54 -2.54
N ILE A 484 0.47 -24.13 -3.71
CA ILE A 484 0.17 -23.47 -4.99
C ILE A 484 -1.32 -23.13 -5.15
N SER A 485 -2.22 -23.84 -4.46
CA SER A 485 -3.66 -23.54 -4.45
C SER A 485 -4.02 -22.39 -3.50
N GLY A 486 -3.07 -21.95 -2.68
CA GLY A 486 -3.24 -20.94 -1.64
C GLY A 486 -3.67 -21.51 -0.29
N GLN A 487 -3.81 -22.82 -0.16
CA GLN A 487 -4.17 -23.46 1.12
C GLN A 487 -2.94 -23.56 2.04
N SER A 488 -3.15 -23.35 3.34
CA SER A 488 -2.11 -23.55 4.36
C SER A 488 -1.47 -24.94 4.23
N LEU A 489 -0.15 -25.04 4.38
CA LEU A 489 0.58 -26.31 4.32
C LEU A 489 0.23 -27.26 5.48
N SER A 490 -0.27 -26.71 6.59
CA SER A 490 -0.55 -27.51 7.80
C SER A 490 -2.02 -27.70 8.12
N ILE A 491 -2.87 -26.73 7.69
CA ILE A 491 -4.30 -26.74 8.05
C ILE A 491 -5.14 -26.68 6.79
N LYS A 492 -5.88 -27.74 6.53
CA LYS A 492 -6.82 -27.81 5.41
C LYS A 492 -8.01 -26.88 5.62
N GLY A 493 -8.45 -26.23 4.55
CA GLY A 493 -9.54 -25.25 4.59
C GLY A 493 -9.12 -23.85 5.02
N LEU A 494 -7.87 -23.61 5.41
CA LEU A 494 -7.34 -22.30 5.76
C LEU A 494 -6.53 -21.72 4.61
N TYR A 495 -6.90 -20.52 4.13
CA TYR A 495 -6.29 -19.83 2.98
C TYR A 495 -5.69 -18.49 3.40
N PRO A 496 -4.39 -18.41 3.75
CA PRO A 496 -3.72 -17.16 4.12
C PRO A 496 -3.40 -16.33 2.87
N ILE A 497 -3.83 -15.06 2.84
CA ILE A 497 -3.65 -14.18 1.69
C ILE A 497 -3.11 -12.80 2.07
N GLY A 498 -2.63 -12.09 1.06
CA GLY A 498 -2.25 -10.70 1.12
C GLY A 498 -0.95 -10.43 1.90
N GLU A 499 -0.84 -9.21 2.41
CA GLU A 499 0.37 -8.74 3.09
C GLU A 499 0.59 -9.43 4.44
N GLY A 500 -0.47 -9.67 5.20
CA GLY A 500 -0.40 -10.38 6.47
C GLY A 500 0.11 -11.82 6.33
N ALA A 501 -0.20 -12.46 5.22
CA ALA A 501 0.35 -13.79 4.91
C ALA A 501 1.77 -13.74 4.32
N GLY A 502 2.33 -12.55 4.05
CA GLY A 502 3.69 -12.37 3.54
C GLY A 502 3.83 -12.45 2.02
N TYR A 503 2.73 -12.47 1.26
CA TYR A 503 2.72 -12.63 -0.21
C TYR A 503 2.47 -11.34 -0.99
N ALA A 504 2.17 -10.25 -0.31
CA ALA A 504 1.96 -8.93 -0.90
C ALA A 504 2.71 -7.85 -0.11
N GLY A 505 2.82 -6.65 -0.68
CA GLY A 505 3.48 -5.51 -0.05
C GLY A 505 2.87 -4.18 -0.49
N GLY A 506 1.53 -4.12 -0.60
CA GLY A 506 0.80 -2.91 -0.96
C GLY A 506 -0.59 -3.22 -1.52
N ILE A 507 -1.40 -2.18 -1.74
CA ILE A 507 -2.83 -2.27 -2.11
C ILE A 507 -3.05 -3.17 -3.32
N MET A 508 -2.38 -2.87 -4.46
CA MET A 508 -2.57 -3.61 -5.71
C MET A 508 -2.18 -5.08 -5.58
N SER A 509 -1.00 -5.36 -5.02
CA SER A 509 -0.53 -6.75 -4.88
C SER A 509 -1.37 -7.56 -3.91
N ALA A 510 -1.91 -6.93 -2.86
CA ALA A 510 -2.82 -7.57 -1.91
C ALA A 510 -4.19 -7.89 -2.55
N ALA A 511 -4.76 -6.94 -3.30
CA ALA A 511 -6.01 -7.13 -4.04
C ALA A 511 -5.89 -8.26 -5.08
N VAL A 512 -4.81 -8.25 -5.85
CA VAL A 512 -4.50 -9.31 -6.85
C VAL A 512 -4.35 -10.68 -6.19
N ASP A 513 -3.66 -10.76 -5.05
CA ASP A 513 -3.51 -12.03 -4.32
C ASP A 513 -4.86 -12.55 -3.84
N GLY A 514 -5.74 -11.66 -3.36
CA GLY A 514 -7.12 -12.01 -2.97
C GLY A 514 -7.91 -12.63 -4.11
N ILE A 515 -7.96 -11.98 -5.28
CA ILE A 515 -8.66 -12.50 -6.46
C ILE A 515 -8.04 -13.83 -6.91
N LYS A 516 -6.71 -13.88 -7.02
CA LYS A 516 -5.97 -15.05 -7.50
C LYS A 516 -6.26 -16.29 -6.66
N ILE A 517 -6.21 -16.17 -5.33
CA ILE A 517 -6.44 -17.32 -4.45
C ILE A 517 -7.90 -17.78 -4.50
N VAL A 518 -8.84 -16.86 -4.63
CA VAL A 518 -10.24 -17.24 -4.85
C VAL A 518 -10.39 -18.01 -6.16
N ASP A 519 -9.79 -17.56 -7.24
CA ASP A 519 -9.87 -18.24 -8.53
C ASP A 519 -9.22 -19.64 -8.49
N LEU A 520 -8.11 -19.80 -7.79
CA LEU A 520 -7.41 -21.08 -7.66
C LEU A 520 -8.18 -22.09 -6.78
N ALA A 521 -8.71 -21.62 -5.64
CA ALA A 521 -9.26 -22.51 -4.61
C ALA A 521 -10.78 -22.75 -4.73
N PHE A 522 -11.52 -21.83 -5.38
CA PHE A 522 -12.98 -21.81 -5.35
C PHE A 522 -13.64 -21.83 -6.74
N SER A 523 -12.85 -21.82 -7.83
CA SER A 523 -13.40 -21.83 -9.18
C SER A 523 -12.68 -22.80 -10.11
N LYS A 524 -13.32 -23.09 -11.24
CA LYS A 524 -12.71 -23.78 -12.39
C LYS A 524 -12.90 -22.97 -13.67
N LYS A 525 -11.97 -23.12 -14.60
CA LYS A 525 -12.09 -22.51 -15.93
C LYS A 525 -13.27 -23.12 -16.67
N ILE A 526 -13.95 -22.32 -17.49
CA ILE A 526 -14.87 -22.80 -18.50
C ILE A 526 -14.00 -23.14 -19.70
N SER A 527 -13.99 -24.42 -20.07
CA SER A 527 -13.34 -24.92 -21.29
C SER A 527 -14.06 -24.43 -22.54
#